data_942b5508e34c0ebe5a412f4160205adb
#
_entry.id   942b5508e34c0ebe5a412f4160205adb
#
_cell.length_a   1.000
_cell.length_b   1.000
_cell.length_c   1.000
_cell.angle_alpha   90.00
_cell.angle_beta   90.00
_cell.angle_gamma   90.00
#
_symmetry.space_group_name_H-M   'P 1'
#
loop_
_entity.id
_entity.type
_entity.pdbx_description
1 polymer ?
#
loop_
_entity_poly.entity_id
_entity_poly.type
_entity_poly.pdbx_seq_one_letter_code
_entity_poly.pdbx_strand_id
1 'polypeptide(L)'
;MFEYRGQYTINEAHVLNLFQNLRADLEQLSLASYFAQVAEVLSQEDYPTPDLQSLLLNCLYGLSNLKQPLDQVKAVFELRAACLSGYTPDLFGCHVCGSQTPDRFDLSSGLLECQNCRDASSGGIRLPVTPGILEAMRFICFCDPKKLFSFRLNQPELHRLSQVTEGFLTTQLERSFSALDYYKSLRLNHEEMEST
;
A
#
# COMPACT_ATOMS: atom_id res chain seq x y z
N MET A 1 -26.49 10.86 13.63
CA MET A 1 -26.72 10.99 12.19
C MET A 1 -28.22 10.86 11.96
N PHE A 2 -28.82 11.72 11.17
CA PHE A 2 -30.25 11.74 10.86
C PHE A 2 -30.44 11.66 9.34
N GLU A 3 -31.34 10.79 8.89
CA GLU A 3 -31.70 10.65 7.48
C GLU A 3 -33.02 11.38 7.21
N TYR A 4 -33.02 12.25 6.22
CA TYR A 4 -34.22 12.93 5.75
C TYR A 4 -34.23 12.97 4.22
N ARG A 5 -35.25 12.39 3.59
CA ARG A 5 -35.42 12.31 2.12
C ARG A 5 -34.21 11.71 1.39
N GLY A 6 -33.59 10.67 1.94
CA GLY A 6 -32.41 10.02 1.36
C GLY A 6 -31.10 10.81 1.52
N GLN A 7 -31.09 11.88 2.31
CA GLN A 7 -29.88 12.62 2.66
C GLN A 7 -29.53 12.41 4.13
N TYR A 8 -28.25 12.12 4.38
CA TYR A 8 -27.70 11.97 5.73
C TYR A 8 -27.17 13.31 6.23
N THR A 9 -27.57 13.71 7.42
CA THR A 9 -27.08 14.92 8.10
C THR A 9 -26.35 14.52 9.37
N ILE A 10 -25.13 15.04 9.57
CA ILE A 10 -24.35 14.85 10.80
C ILE A 10 -24.77 15.95 11.78
N ASN A 11 -25.46 15.58 12.87
CA ASN A 11 -25.86 16.53 13.89
C ASN A 11 -24.73 16.84 14.87
N GLU A 12 -23.92 15.84 15.19
CA GLU A 12 -22.83 15.95 16.15
C GLU A 12 -21.70 14.98 15.81
N ALA A 13 -20.47 15.41 16.00
CA ALA A 13 -19.28 14.60 15.81
C ALA A 13 -18.31 14.81 16.98
N HIS A 14 -17.84 13.71 17.55
CA HIS A 14 -16.80 13.71 18.58
C HIS A 14 -15.49 13.19 18.00
N VAL A 15 -14.41 13.92 18.28
CA VAL A 15 -13.07 13.49 17.84
C VAL A 15 -12.57 12.39 18.78
N LEU A 16 -12.29 11.20 18.22
CA LEU A 16 -11.68 10.09 18.97
C LEU A 16 -10.15 10.16 18.95
N ASN A 17 -9.55 10.51 17.81
CA ASN A 17 -8.11 10.69 17.64
C ASN A 17 -7.83 11.81 16.65
N LEU A 18 -6.94 12.74 17.01
CA LEU A 18 -6.58 13.88 16.17
C LEU A 18 -5.38 13.58 15.25
N PHE A 19 -4.66 12.48 15.47
CA PHE A 19 -3.42 12.16 14.75
C PHE A 19 -2.46 13.37 14.64
N GLN A 20 -2.28 14.11 15.74
CA GLN A 20 -1.57 15.41 15.74
C GLN A 20 -0.15 15.31 15.20
N ASN A 21 0.54 14.19 15.46
CA ASN A 21 1.92 14.00 15.02
C ASN A 21 2.06 13.98 13.48
N LEU A 22 1.02 13.58 12.74
CA LEU A 22 1.03 13.61 11.27
C LEU A 22 1.18 15.04 10.72
N ARG A 23 0.68 16.04 11.46
CA ARG A 23 0.73 17.45 11.03
C ARG A 23 2.09 18.10 11.26
N ALA A 24 2.92 17.48 12.09
CA ALA A 24 4.26 17.99 12.41
C ALA A 24 5.31 17.54 11.39
N ASP A 25 4.99 16.58 10.55
CA ASP A 25 5.89 15.97 9.57
C ASP A 25 5.20 15.95 8.18
N LEU A 26 5.81 16.65 7.23
CA LEU A 26 5.22 16.86 5.91
C LEU A 26 5.19 15.56 5.07
N GLU A 27 6.18 14.67 5.24
CA GLU A 27 6.19 13.37 4.57
C GLU A 27 5.05 12.48 5.11
N GLN A 28 4.89 12.42 6.43
CA GLN A 28 3.79 11.66 7.04
C GLN A 28 2.42 12.21 6.64
N LEU A 29 2.27 13.53 6.60
CA LEU A 29 1.02 14.18 6.21
C LEU A 29 0.66 13.92 4.75
N SER A 30 1.63 14.01 3.84
CA SER A 30 1.41 13.73 2.42
C SER A 30 1.08 12.26 2.17
N LEU A 31 1.75 11.36 2.88
CA LEU A 31 1.45 9.92 2.81
C LEU A 31 0.06 9.59 3.38
N ALA A 32 -0.33 10.21 4.49
CA ALA A 32 -1.67 10.09 5.04
C ALA A 32 -2.75 10.61 4.07
N SER A 33 -2.46 11.72 3.38
CA SER A 33 -3.36 12.28 2.35
C SER A 33 -3.50 11.34 1.15
N TYR A 34 -2.41 10.70 0.73
CA TYR A 34 -2.44 9.66 -0.29
C TYR A 34 -3.32 8.47 0.12
N PHE A 35 -3.19 7.99 1.35
CA PHE A 35 -4.05 6.91 1.85
C PHE A 35 -5.53 7.28 1.83
N ALA A 36 -5.85 8.54 2.18
CA ALA A 36 -7.21 9.04 2.12
C ALA A 36 -7.74 9.08 0.68
N GLN A 37 -6.94 9.54 -0.30
CA GLN A 37 -7.32 9.53 -1.72
C GLN A 37 -7.58 8.11 -2.25
N VAL A 38 -6.74 7.14 -1.89
CA VAL A 38 -6.94 5.74 -2.27
C VAL A 38 -8.21 5.19 -1.62
N ALA A 39 -8.42 5.44 -0.33
CA ALA A 39 -9.60 4.98 0.38
C ALA A 39 -10.89 5.57 -0.20
N GLU A 40 -10.88 6.85 -0.62
CA GLU A 40 -11.99 7.50 -1.30
C GLU A 40 -12.33 6.80 -2.62
N VAL A 41 -11.31 6.48 -3.43
CA VAL A 41 -11.49 5.77 -4.72
C VAL A 41 -12.05 4.37 -4.55
N LEU A 42 -11.63 3.66 -3.49
CA LEU A 42 -12.04 2.28 -3.21
C LEU A 42 -13.38 2.19 -2.46
N SER A 43 -13.83 3.29 -1.89
CA SER A 43 -15.13 3.36 -1.21
C SER A 43 -16.25 3.58 -2.21
N GLN A 44 -17.32 2.82 -2.06
CA GLN A 44 -18.55 3.00 -2.86
C GLN A 44 -19.63 3.64 -2.01
N GLU A 45 -20.41 4.53 -2.59
CA GLU A 45 -21.56 5.13 -1.94
C GLU A 45 -22.58 4.02 -1.59
N ASP A 46 -23.14 4.10 -0.39
CA ASP A 46 -24.09 3.12 0.19
C ASP A 46 -23.54 1.71 0.50
N TYR A 47 -22.26 1.44 0.23
CA TYR A 47 -21.63 0.17 0.60
C TYR A 47 -20.61 0.33 1.73
N PRO A 48 -20.87 -0.27 2.92
CA PRO A 48 -19.91 -0.22 4.03
C PRO A 48 -18.61 -0.97 3.68
N THR A 49 -17.48 -0.32 3.90
CA THR A 49 -16.15 -0.90 3.73
C THR A 49 -15.35 -0.90 5.05
N PRO A 50 -15.82 -1.63 6.09
CA PRO A 50 -15.25 -1.57 7.43
C PRO A 50 -13.78 -2.02 7.48
N ASP A 51 -13.38 -2.99 6.65
CA ASP A 51 -12.01 -3.49 6.60
C ASP A 51 -11.06 -2.45 6.00
N LEU A 52 -11.49 -1.73 4.95
CA LEU A 52 -10.72 -0.63 4.37
C LEU A 52 -10.59 0.53 5.35
N GLN A 53 -11.68 0.88 6.06
CA GLN A 53 -11.65 1.90 7.09
C GLN A 53 -10.69 1.51 8.23
N SER A 54 -10.75 0.27 8.69
CA SER A 54 -9.84 -0.25 9.72
C SER A 54 -8.38 -0.21 9.25
N LEU A 55 -8.11 -0.58 8.00
CA LEU A 55 -6.78 -0.50 7.40
C LEU A 55 -6.27 0.94 7.40
N LEU A 56 -7.07 1.90 6.92
CA LEU A 56 -6.73 3.32 6.91
C LEU A 56 -6.36 3.81 8.31
N LEU A 57 -7.23 3.57 9.31
CA LEU A 57 -6.99 4.01 10.68
C LEU A 57 -5.75 3.36 11.30
N ASN A 58 -5.50 2.07 11.04
CA ASN A 58 -4.30 1.37 11.51
C ASN A 58 -3.03 1.95 10.89
N CYS A 59 -3.06 2.30 9.59
CA CYS A 59 -1.92 2.91 8.92
C CYS A 59 -1.66 4.34 9.42
N LEU A 60 -2.70 5.16 9.61
CA LEU A 60 -2.58 6.48 10.23
C LEU A 60 -2.00 6.40 11.65
N TYR A 61 -2.43 5.41 12.43
CA TYR A 61 -1.87 5.15 13.76
C TYR A 61 -0.42 4.69 13.69
N GLY A 62 -0.07 3.84 12.72
CA GLY A 62 1.28 3.39 12.44
C GLY A 62 2.24 4.55 12.16
N LEU A 63 1.81 5.51 11.34
CA LEU A 63 2.57 6.72 11.06
C LEU A 63 2.69 7.63 12.29
N SER A 64 1.55 7.97 12.89
CA SER A 64 1.47 8.99 13.95
C SER A 64 2.08 8.53 15.29
N ASN A 65 1.83 7.29 15.69
CA ASN A 65 2.08 6.83 17.06
C ASN A 65 3.19 5.79 17.17
N LEU A 66 3.26 4.85 16.21
CA LEU A 66 4.23 3.76 16.27
C LEU A 66 5.57 4.11 15.61
N LYS A 67 5.66 5.22 14.90
CA LYS A 67 6.84 5.66 14.15
C LYS A 67 7.42 4.53 13.28
N GLN A 68 6.53 3.79 12.63
CA GLN A 68 6.97 2.76 11.68
C GLN A 68 7.65 3.40 10.47
N PRO A 69 8.60 2.72 9.82
CA PRO A 69 9.20 3.20 8.57
C PRO A 69 8.13 3.53 7.53
N LEU A 70 8.22 4.71 6.90
CA LEU A 70 7.21 5.19 5.93
C LEU A 70 7.00 4.19 4.80
N ASP A 71 8.08 3.62 4.26
CA ASP A 71 8.03 2.60 3.20
C ASP A 71 7.28 1.34 3.66
N GLN A 72 7.42 0.95 4.95
CA GLN A 72 6.67 -0.19 5.49
C GLN A 72 5.18 0.10 5.57
N VAL A 73 4.80 1.26 6.11
CA VAL A 73 3.37 1.61 6.25
C VAL A 73 2.72 1.78 4.88
N LYS A 74 3.45 2.42 3.94
CA LYS A 74 3.00 2.59 2.56
C LYS A 74 2.76 1.23 1.88
N ALA A 75 3.73 0.32 1.92
CA ALA A 75 3.61 -0.99 1.32
C ALA A 75 2.47 -1.82 1.92
N VAL A 76 2.31 -1.78 3.24
CA VAL A 76 1.20 -2.46 3.94
C VAL A 76 -0.15 -1.92 3.48
N PHE A 77 -0.30 -0.59 3.44
CA PHE A 77 -1.54 0.03 3.01
C PHE A 77 -1.89 -0.35 1.57
N GLU A 78 -0.96 -0.15 0.64
CA GLU A 78 -1.17 -0.37 -0.80
C GLU A 78 -1.55 -1.82 -1.12
N LEU A 79 -0.75 -2.77 -0.64
CA LEU A 79 -0.99 -4.18 -0.95
C LEU A 79 -2.26 -4.71 -0.28
N ARG A 80 -2.52 -4.31 0.97
CA ARG A 80 -3.74 -4.73 1.67
C ARG A 80 -4.99 -4.08 1.08
N ALA A 81 -4.93 -2.82 0.66
CA ALA A 81 -6.01 -2.14 -0.03
C ALA A 81 -6.34 -2.82 -1.36
N ALA A 82 -5.31 -3.21 -2.15
CA ALA A 82 -5.50 -3.99 -3.36
C ALA A 82 -6.22 -5.32 -3.07
N CYS A 83 -5.78 -6.07 -2.04
CA CYS A 83 -6.43 -7.34 -1.65
C CYS A 83 -7.90 -7.13 -1.25
N LEU A 84 -8.19 -6.11 -0.45
CA LEU A 84 -9.56 -5.79 0.00
C LEU A 84 -10.48 -5.38 -1.15
N SER A 85 -9.89 -4.89 -2.25
CA SER A 85 -10.63 -4.49 -3.45
C SER A 85 -10.73 -5.60 -4.51
N GLY A 86 -10.31 -6.83 -4.17
CA GLY A 86 -10.40 -7.99 -5.06
C GLY A 86 -9.15 -8.26 -5.91
N TYR A 87 -8.12 -7.43 -5.79
CA TYR A 87 -6.84 -7.60 -6.52
C TYR A 87 -5.81 -8.33 -5.64
N THR A 88 -6.14 -9.54 -5.20
CA THR A 88 -5.17 -10.35 -4.42
C THR A 88 -4.16 -11.01 -5.37
N PRO A 89 -2.84 -10.73 -5.24
CA PRO A 89 -1.85 -11.35 -6.10
C PRO A 89 -1.65 -12.83 -5.76
N ASP A 90 -1.25 -13.63 -6.77
CA ASP A 90 -0.81 -15.01 -6.56
C ASP A 90 0.70 -15.04 -6.23
N LEU A 91 1.00 -15.32 -4.97
CA LEU A 91 2.35 -15.27 -4.42
C LEU A 91 2.94 -16.66 -4.10
N PHE A 92 2.34 -17.76 -4.58
CA PHE A 92 2.72 -19.11 -4.14
C PHE A 92 3.81 -19.77 -4.99
N GLY A 93 4.20 -19.20 -6.11
CA GLY A 93 5.27 -19.72 -6.96
C GLY A 93 5.26 -19.12 -8.37
N CYS A 94 6.18 -19.55 -9.20
CA CYS A 94 6.19 -19.15 -10.61
C CYS A 94 4.92 -19.69 -11.30
N HIS A 95 4.14 -18.80 -11.91
CA HIS A 95 2.86 -19.17 -12.54
C HIS A 95 3.02 -20.14 -13.73
N VAL A 96 4.23 -20.21 -14.33
CA VAL A 96 4.50 -21.07 -15.49
C VAL A 96 4.95 -22.47 -15.07
N CYS A 97 5.92 -22.58 -14.16
CA CYS A 97 6.54 -23.87 -13.83
C CYS A 97 6.35 -24.30 -12.34
N GLY A 98 5.70 -23.50 -11.53
CA GLY A 98 5.50 -23.78 -10.11
C GLY A 98 6.75 -23.64 -9.23
N SER A 99 7.88 -23.15 -9.76
CA SER A 99 9.11 -22.95 -8.98
C SER A 99 8.84 -22.10 -7.75
N GLN A 100 9.36 -22.54 -6.60
CA GLN A 100 9.22 -21.83 -5.33
C GLN A 100 10.22 -20.68 -5.16
N THR A 101 11.06 -20.44 -6.16
CA THR A 101 12.05 -19.36 -6.18
C THR A 101 11.82 -18.38 -7.33
N PRO A 102 10.62 -17.76 -7.41
CA PRO A 102 10.39 -16.68 -8.37
C PRO A 102 11.22 -15.46 -7.97
N ASP A 103 11.65 -14.68 -8.97
CA ASP A 103 12.48 -13.49 -8.77
C ASP A 103 11.88 -12.21 -9.36
N ARG A 104 10.69 -12.30 -9.96
CA ARG A 104 9.97 -11.17 -10.54
C ARG A 104 8.47 -11.23 -10.25
N PHE A 105 7.91 -10.05 -10.09
CA PHE A 105 6.49 -9.83 -9.90
C PHE A 105 5.95 -8.96 -11.04
N ASP A 106 4.94 -9.44 -11.74
CA ASP A 106 4.25 -8.71 -12.81
C ASP A 106 3.14 -7.84 -12.21
N LEU A 107 3.24 -6.52 -12.43
CA LEU A 107 2.33 -5.54 -11.88
C LEU A 107 0.92 -5.61 -12.48
N SER A 108 0.81 -6.09 -13.72
CA SER A 108 -0.46 -6.12 -14.44
C SER A 108 -1.30 -7.34 -14.07
N SER A 109 -0.65 -8.49 -13.99
CA SER A 109 -1.33 -9.77 -13.69
C SER A 109 -1.34 -10.14 -12.21
N GLY A 110 -0.45 -9.56 -11.39
CA GLY A 110 -0.27 -9.97 -10.00
C GLY A 110 0.37 -11.36 -9.84
N LEU A 111 1.09 -11.84 -10.86
CA LEU A 111 1.71 -13.16 -10.91
C LEU A 111 3.22 -13.10 -10.71
N LEU A 112 3.78 -14.21 -10.27
CA LEU A 112 5.22 -14.37 -10.09
C LEU A 112 5.84 -15.16 -11.24
N GLU A 113 7.06 -14.76 -11.63
CA GLU A 113 7.87 -15.43 -12.64
C GLU A 113 9.27 -15.74 -12.09
N CYS A 114 9.84 -16.87 -12.51
CA CYS A 114 11.23 -17.19 -12.27
C CYS A 114 12.11 -16.87 -13.49
N GLN A 115 13.41 -16.81 -13.28
CA GLN A 115 14.37 -16.46 -14.32
C GLN A 115 14.26 -17.33 -15.58
N ASN A 116 13.93 -18.62 -15.43
CA ASN A 116 13.85 -19.58 -16.53
C ASN A 116 12.55 -19.48 -17.35
N CYS A 117 11.53 -18.81 -16.80
CA CYS A 117 10.18 -18.72 -17.42
C CYS A 117 9.87 -17.31 -17.92
N ARG A 118 10.87 -16.43 -17.97
CA ARG A 118 10.68 -15.07 -18.48
C ARG A 118 10.26 -15.12 -19.96
N ASP A 119 9.06 -14.66 -20.22
CA ASP A 119 8.60 -14.43 -21.58
C ASP A 119 8.98 -13.02 -22.02
N ALA A 120 9.94 -12.92 -22.94
CA ALA A 120 10.38 -11.65 -23.50
C ALA A 120 9.30 -10.96 -24.34
N SER A 121 8.24 -11.67 -24.73
CA SER A 121 7.17 -11.16 -25.60
C SER A 121 5.97 -10.59 -24.83
N SER A 122 5.82 -10.86 -23.55
CA SER A 122 4.71 -10.33 -22.76
C SER A 122 4.98 -8.89 -22.29
N GLY A 123 4.15 -7.97 -22.74
CA GLY A 123 4.29 -6.52 -22.51
C GLY A 123 3.81 -6.06 -21.12
N GLY A 124 4.32 -6.62 -20.02
CA GLY A 124 4.01 -6.19 -18.65
C GLY A 124 5.20 -5.52 -17.96
N ILE A 125 4.95 -4.67 -16.98
CA ILE A 125 5.99 -4.11 -16.10
C ILE A 125 6.28 -5.15 -15.01
N ARG A 126 7.50 -5.66 -14.98
CA ARG A 126 7.96 -6.64 -14.00
C ARG A 126 9.03 -6.06 -13.12
N LEU A 127 8.79 -6.11 -11.82
CA LEU A 127 9.73 -5.66 -10.82
C LEU A 127 10.44 -6.85 -10.14
N PRO A 128 11.74 -6.73 -9.85
CA PRO A 128 12.47 -7.77 -9.15
C PRO A 128 12.01 -7.88 -7.70
N VAL A 129 11.82 -9.10 -7.23
CA VAL A 129 11.49 -9.42 -5.84
C VAL A 129 12.52 -10.39 -5.25
N THR A 130 12.93 -10.13 -4.01
CA THR A 130 13.77 -11.05 -3.24
C THR A 130 12.89 -12.02 -2.44
N PRO A 131 13.42 -13.13 -1.95
CA PRO A 131 12.68 -14.02 -1.05
C PRO A 131 12.12 -13.28 0.18
N GLY A 132 12.87 -12.31 0.75
CA GLY A 132 12.42 -11.50 1.88
C GLY A 132 11.22 -10.61 1.51
N ILE A 133 11.26 -9.96 0.36
CA ILE A 133 10.14 -9.17 -0.16
C ILE A 133 8.91 -10.05 -0.40
N LEU A 134 9.09 -11.22 -0.99
CA LEU A 134 8.01 -12.15 -1.27
C LEU A 134 7.32 -12.64 0.00
N GLU A 135 8.10 -13.00 1.03
CA GLU A 135 7.55 -13.37 2.34
C GLU A 135 6.80 -12.20 3.01
N ALA A 136 7.34 -10.98 2.90
CA ALA A 136 6.64 -9.79 3.40
C ALA A 136 5.32 -9.55 2.66
N MET A 137 5.29 -9.69 1.32
CA MET A 137 4.06 -9.58 0.54
C MET A 137 3.02 -10.64 0.96
N ARG A 138 3.43 -11.91 1.12
CA ARG A 138 2.58 -12.99 1.64
C ARG A 138 2.03 -12.64 3.02
N PHE A 139 2.92 -12.20 3.90
CA PHE A 139 2.53 -11.78 5.25
C PHE A 139 1.49 -10.66 5.22
N ILE A 140 1.71 -9.59 4.45
CA ILE A 140 0.76 -8.47 4.31
C ILE A 140 -0.60 -8.95 3.80
N CYS A 141 -0.63 -9.82 2.79
CA CYS A 141 -1.88 -10.30 2.19
C CYS A 141 -2.73 -11.15 3.18
N PHE A 142 -2.08 -11.96 4.02
CA PHE A 142 -2.79 -13.03 4.73
C PHE A 142 -2.72 -12.94 6.26
N CYS A 143 -1.94 -12.02 6.85
CA CYS A 143 -1.85 -11.90 8.30
C CYS A 143 -3.11 -11.31 8.94
N ASP A 144 -3.25 -11.55 10.25
CA ASP A 144 -4.24 -10.85 11.07
C ASP A 144 -4.00 -9.32 10.99
N PRO A 145 -5.06 -8.50 10.80
CA PRO A 145 -4.96 -7.04 10.76
C PRO A 145 -4.22 -6.41 11.96
N LYS A 146 -4.24 -7.05 13.11
CA LYS A 146 -3.51 -6.60 14.31
C LYS A 146 -1.99 -6.77 14.21
N LYS A 147 -1.50 -7.56 13.25
CA LYS A 147 -0.09 -7.90 13.08
C LYS A 147 0.54 -7.25 11.85
N LEU A 148 -0.15 -6.40 11.12
CA LEU A 148 0.26 -5.83 9.83
C LEU A 148 1.68 -5.25 9.81
N PHE A 149 2.17 -4.69 10.92
CA PHE A 149 3.50 -4.08 11.01
C PHE A 149 4.54 -4.94 11.74
N SER A 150 4.28 -6.23 11.99
CA SER A 150 5.17 -7.07 12.81
C SER A 150 6.30 -7.75 12.04
N PHE A 151 6.36 -7.62 10.71
CA PHE A 151 7.50 -8.10 9.92
C PHE A 151 8.68 -7.12 9.94
N ARG A 152 9.87 -7.59 9.58
CA ARG A 152 11.09 -6.79 9.50
C ARG A 152 11.82 -7.07 8.19
N LEU A 153 12.19 -6.00 7.51
CA LEU A 153 13.09 -5.98 6.36
C LEU A 153 14.16 -4.91 6.58
N ASN A 154 15.29 -5.02 5.90
CA ASN A 154 16.26 -3.94 5.85
C ASN A 154 15.74 -2.78 4.98
N GLN A 155 16.34 -1.59 5.10
CA GLN A 155 15.89 -0.39 4.39
C GLN A 155 15.84 -0.55 2.85
N PRO A 156 16.86 -1.12 2.18
CA PRO A 156 16.81 -1.34 0.74
C PRO A 156 15.66 -2.26 0.30
N GLU A 157 15.34 -3.28 1.07
CA GLU A 157 14.22 -4.19 0.78
C GLU A 157 12.87 -3.53 1.06
N LEU A 158 12.75 -2.73 2.15
CA LEU A 158 11.53 -1.95 2.42
C LEU A 158 11.25 -0.96 1.29
N HIS A 159 12.28 -0.25 0.84
CA HIS A 159 12.12 0.68 -0.28
C HIS A 159 11.65 -0.04 -1.56
N ARG A 160 12.27 -1.18 -1.88
CA ARG A 160 11.87 -1.99 -3.05
C ARG A 160 10.46 -2.56 -2.89
N LEU A 161 10.10 -3.06 -1.71
CA LEU A 161 8.74 -3.52 -1.42
C LEU A 161 7.72 -2.39 -1.67
N SER A 162 8.02 -1.19 -1.17
CA SER A 162 7.19 0.01 -1.39
C SER A 162 7.02 0.36 -2.87
N GLN A 163 8.07 0.20 -3.69
CA GLN A 163 7.97 0.39 -5.14
C GLN A 163 7.09 -0.67 -5.83
N VAL A 164 7.22 -1.93 -5.41
CA VAL A 164 6.43 -3.04 -5.97
C VAL A 164 4.95 -2.86 -5.64
N THR A 165 4.61 -2.53 -4.40
CA THR A 165 3.21 -2.37 -3.97
C THR A 165 2.56 -1.12 -4.57
N GLU A 166 3.31 -0.01 -4.70
CA GLU A 166 2.87 1.19 -5.40
C GLU A 166 2.53 0.88 -6.86
N GLY A 167 3.51 0.28 -7.57
CA GLY A 167 3.33 -0.07 -8.97
C GLY A 167 2.14 -1.02 -9.17
N PHE A 168 1.97 -2.01 -8.28
CA PHE A 168 0.85 -2.93 -8.34
C PHE A 168 -0.48 -2.22 -8.13
N LEU A 169 -0.65 -1.47 -7.04
CA LEU A 169 -1.91 -0.79 -6.74
C LEU A 169 -2.29 0.20 -7.85
N THR A 170 -1.35 1.05 -8.29
CA THR A 170 -1.63 2.06 -9.32
C THR A 170 -1.95 1.44 -10.68
N THR A 171 -1.33 0.29 -11.00
CA THR A 171 -1.64 -0.47 -12.22
C THR A 171 -3.03 -1.10 -12.14
N GLN A 172 -3.40 -1.72 -11.00
CA GLN A 172 -4.71 -2.34 -10.83
C GLN A 172 -5.86 -1.32 -10.84
N LEU A 173 -5.61 -0.13 -10.28
CA LEU A 173 -6.61 0.94 -10.24
C LEU A 173 -6.62 1.81 -11.52
N GLU A 174 -5.63 1.64 -12.40
CA GLU A 174 -5.44 2.48 -13.60
C GLU A 174 -5.47 3.98 -13.28
N ARG A 175 -4.88 4.37 -12.12
CA ARG A 175 -4.92 5.73 -11.59
C ARG A 175 -3.59 6.21 -11.05
N SER A 176 -3.36 7.52 -11.20
CA SER A 176 -2.34 8.28 -10.48
C SER A 176 -2.98 9.06 -9.32
N PHE A 177 -2.17 9.40 -8.31
CA PHE A 177 -2.61 10.11 -7.12
C PHE A 177 -1.71 11.31 -6.87
N SER A 178 -2.27 12.51 -6.87
CA SER A 178 -1.49 13.76 -6.70
C SER A 178 -0.78 13.84 -5.34
N ALA A 179 -1.38 13.30 -4.29
CA ALA A 179 -0.72 13.25 -2.98
C ALA A 179 0.48 12.28 -2.95
N LEU A 180 0.45 11.19 -3.74
CA LEU A 180 1.60 10.31 -3.92
C LEU A 180 2.73 11.00 -4.67
N ASP A 181 2.42 11.72 -5.75
CA ASP A 181 3.41 12.47 -6.52
C ASP A 181 4.09 13.53 -5.64
N TYR A 182 3.30 14.23 -4.82
CA TYR A 182 3.82 15.18 -3.84
C TYR A 182 4.70 14.52 -2.79
N TYR A 183 4.28 13.41 -2.20
CA TYR A 183 5.09 12.64 -1.25
C TYR A 183 6.45 12.24 -1.85
N LYS A 184 6.45 11.75 -3.10
CA LYS A 184 7.68 11.36 -3.80
C LYS A 184 8.60 12.54 -4.04
N SER A 185 8.05 13.72 -4.37
CA SER A 185 8.84 14.93 -4.56
C SER A 185 9.54 15.41 -3.28
N LEU A 186 8.89 15.27 -2.12
CA LEU A 186 9.49 15.58 -0.84
C LEU A 186 10.69 14.67 -0.53
N ARG A 187 10.55 13.38 -0.78
CA ARG A 187 11.64 12.41 -0.52
C ARG A 187 12.86 12.63 -1.41
N LEU A 188 12.67 12.93 -2.69
CA LEU A 188 13.78 13.25 -3.60
C LEU A 188 14.56 14.47 -3.12
N ASN A 189 13.88 15.52 -2.65
CA ASN A 189 14.54 16.72 -2.12
C ASN A 189 15.34 16.42 -0.85
N HIS A 190 14.87 15.51 0.03
CA HIS A 190 15.61 15.10 1.22
C HIS A 190 16.89 14.33 0.89
N GLU A 191 16.83 13.37 -0.05
CA GLU A 191 17.99 12.57 -0.48
C GLU A 191 19.08 13.44 -1.13
N GLU A 192 18.70 14.47 -1.90
CA GLU A 192 19.65 15.45 -2.48
C GLU A 192 20.34 16.32 -1.41
N MET A 193 19.61 16.70 -0.35
CA MET A 193 20.15 17.51 0.75
C MET A 193 21.10 16.72 1.65
N GLU A 194 20.88 15.42 1.86
CA GLU A 194 21.77 14.56 2.65
C GLU A 194 23.05 14.15 1.89
N SER A 195 23.05 14.29 0.57
CA SER A 195 24.18 13.91 -0.30
C SER A 195 25.18 15.08 -0.52
N THR A 196 24.89 16.28 0.03
CA THR A 196 25.70 17.51 -0.10
C THR A 196 26.36 17.87 1.20
#